data_14b6eadac83475d19301196758d35d66
#
_entry.id   14b6eadac83475d19301196758d35d66
#
_cell.length_a   1.000
_cell.length_b   1.000
_cell.length_c   1.000
_cell.angle_alpha   90.00
_cell.angle_beta   90.00
_cell.angle_gamma   90.00
#
_symmetry.space_group_name_H-M   'P 1'
#
loop_
_entity.id
_entity.type
_entity.pdbx_description
1 polymer ?
#
loop_
_entity_poly.entity_id
_entity_poly.type
_entity_poly.pdbx_seq_one_letter_code
_entity_poly.pdbx_strand_id
1 'polypeptide(L)'
;QYDEPSSALIKMYLAGEFGKDPEKVSPYAASTFYAVDRYASYERVWKDYYQKGGVMLCDRYTTSNAVHQGGKLQGQAQAEFFTWLYDLEYDKMGLPKPDLVLCLDMPTELAHLLREKRDTQGVGDRDIHEHAERYLARCRETARLAAKYYGWTLISCVKDGQLRSIEDIHEEIYRHIAACLED
;
A
#
# COMPACT_ATOMS: atom_id res chain seq x y z
N GLN A 1 -10.72 1.42 7.27
CA GLN A 1 -12.10 1.90 7.51
C GLN A 1 -12.14 3.40 7.18
N TYR A 2 -13.06 3.79 6.31
CA TYR A 2 -13.18 5.18 5.86
C TYR A 2 -14.40 5.87 6.52
N ASP A 3 -14.63 5.64 7.81
CA ASP A 3 -15.79 6.17 8.52
C ASP A 3 -15.56 7.58 9.10
N GLU A 4 -14.28 7.97 9.19
CA GLU A 4 -13.91 9.29 9.68
C GLU A 4 -14.16 10.40 8.64
N PRO A 5 -14.47 11.63 9.07
CA PRO A 5 -14.64 12.77 8.15
C PRO A 5 -13.42 13.05 7.26
N SER A 6 -12.22 12.75 7.75
CA SER A 6 -10.97 12.92 7.00
C SER A 6 -10.89 12.06 5.72
N SER A 7 -11.66 10.97 5.67
CA SER A 7 -11.69 10.05 4.51
C SER A 7 -12.76 10.39 3.47
N ALA A 8 -13.46 11.52 3.60
CA ALA A 8 -14.55 11.89 2.67
C ALA A 8 -14.07 11.93 1.21
N LEU A 9 -12.91 12.54 0.93
CA LEU A 9 -12.33 12.62 -0.41
C LEU A 9 -11.91 11.24 -0.95
N ILE A 10 -11.49 10.34 -0.08
CA ILE A 10 -11.18 8.94 -0.44
C ILE A 10 -12.46 8.23 -0.89
N LYS A 11 -13.57 8.39 -0.16
CA LYS A 11 -14.88 7.81 -0.54
C LYS A 11 -15.33 8.33 -1.90
N MET A 12 -15.24 9.63 -2.15
CA MET A 12 -15.58 10.23 -3.44
C MET A 12 -14.68 9.69 -4.56
N TYR A 13 -13.38 9.55 -4.30
CA TYR A 13 -12.44 8.98 -5.26
C TYR A 13 -12.78 7.53 -5.60
N LEU A 14 -13.03 6.69 -4.59
CA LEU A 14 -13.37 5.28 -4.77
C LEU A 14 -14.74 5.09 -5.42
N ALA A 15 -15.69 6.00 -5.18
CA ALA A 15 -16.98 6.04 -5.86
C ALA A 15 -16.89 6.52 -7.33
N GLY A 16 -15.71 6.97 -7.78
CA GLY A 16 -15.50 7.45 -9.14
C GLY A 16 -16.04 8.85 -9.42
N GLU A 17 -16.28 9.67 -8.38
CA GLU A 17 -16.79 11.04 -8.53
C GLU A 17 -15.78 11.98 -9.21
N PHE A 18 -14.48 11.69 -9.10
CA PHE A 18 -13.41 12.41 -9.80
C PHE A 18 -13.05 11.80 -11.17
N GLY A 19 -13.80 10.81 -11.61
CA GLY A 19 -13.63 10.09 -12.88
C GLY A 19 -13.75 8.58 -12.68
N LYS A 20 -14.47 7.92 -13.61
CA LYS A 20 -14.69 6.46 -13.56
C LYS A 20 -13.46 5.66 -13.94
N ASP A 21 -12.47 6.30 -14.55
CA ASP A 21 -11.19 5.70 -14.92
C ASP A 21 -10.14 6.14 -13.91
N PRO A 22 -9.68 5.24 -13.03
CA PRO A 22 -8.71 5.57 -11.99
C PRO A 22 -7.39 6.08 -12.55
N GLU A 23 -7.05 5.75 -13.80
CA GLU A 23 -5.81 6.19 -14.44
C GLU A 23 -5.84 7.68 -14.82
N LYS A 24 -7.04 8.25 -14.99
CA LYS A 24 -7.21 9.68 -15.34
C LYS A 24 -7.19 10.61 -14.13
N VAL A 25 -7.39 10.09 -12.94
CA VAL A 25 -7.25 10.89 -11.72
C VAL A 25 -5.77 11.08 -11.42
N SER A 26 -5.37 12.34 -11.24
CA SER A 26 -3.97 12.68 -10.95
C SER A 26 -3.41 11.83 -9.78
N PRO A 27 -2.26 11.17 -9.95
CA PRO A 27 -1.63 10.40 -8.88
C PRO A 27 -1.27 11.27 -7.68
N TYR A 28 -0.90 12.52 -7.90
CA TYR A 28 -0.59 13.49 -6.86
C TYR A 28 -1.83 13.85 -6.04
N ALA A 29 -2.96 14.18 -6.72
CA ALA A 29 -4.21 14.49 -6.03
C ALA A 29 -4.75 13.30 -5.24
N ALA A 30 -4.81 12.11 -5.84
CA ALA A 30 -5.27 10.92 -5.16
C ALA A 30 -4.39 10.58 -3.93
N SER A 31 -3.06 10.70 -4.06
CA SER A 31 -2.14 10.49 -2.92
C SER A 31 -2.38 11.48 -1.79
N THR A 32 -2.68 12.73 -2.10
CA THR A 32 -2.97 13.75 -1.10
C THR A 32 -4.23 13.43 -0.28
N PHE A 33 -5.27 12.85 -0.90
CA PHE A 33 -6.47 12.41 -0.16
C PHE A 33 -6.14 11.38 0.91
N TYR A 34 -5.35 10.36 0.56
CA TYR A 34 -4.90 9.35 1.50
C TYR A 34 -3.91 9.89 2.54
N ALA A 35 -3.04 10.83 2.14
CA ALA A 35 -2.06 11.44 3.04
C ALA A 35 -2.75 12.25 4.16
N VAL A 36 -3.78 13.04 3.82
CA VAL A 36 -4.55 13.82 4.80
C VAL A 36 -5.27 12.91 5.80
N ASP A 37 -5.90 11.83 5.33
CA ASP A 37 -6.58 10.86 6.20
C ASP A 37 -5.59 10.15 7.14
N ARG A 38 -4.42 9.77 6.61
CA ARG A 38 -3.33 9.17 7.40
C ARG A 38 -2.80 10.11 8.45
N TYR A 39 -2.61 11.38 8.11
CA TYR A 39 -2.18 12.41 9.05
C TYR A 39 -3.21 12.59 10.17
N ALA A 40 -4.50 12.69 9.83
CA ALA A 40 -5.58 12.79 10.81
C ALA A 40 -5.62 11.56 11.74
N SER A 41 -5.45 10.37 11.19
CA SER A 41 -5.35 9.12 11.97
C SER A 41 -4.15 9.14 12.91
N TYR A 42 -2.97 9.53 12.42
CA TYR A 42 -1.77 9.64 13.24
C TYR A 42 -2.00 10.58 14.42
N GLU A 43 -2.35 11.83 14.16
CA GLU A 43 -2.49 12.86 15.18
C GLU A 43 -3.56 12.52 16.24
N ARG A 44 -4.68 11.91 15.84
CA ARG A 44 -5.84 11.69 16.71
C ARG A 44 -5.85 10.33 17.41
N VAL A 45 -5.21 9.31 16.82
CA VAL A 45 -5.44 7.93 17.26
C VAL A 45 -4.18 7.28 17.84
N TRP A 46 -3.03 7.36 17.17
CA TRP A 46 -1.90 6.52 17.54
C TRP A 46 -0.58 7.24 17.81
N LYS A 47 -0.52 8.56 17.65
CA LYS A 47 0.69 9.36 17.90
C LYS A 47 1.23 9.17 19.31
N ASP A 48 0.39 9.31 20.32
CA ASP A 48 0.82 9.20 21.73
C ASP A 48 1.35 7.81 22.08
N TYR A 49 0.74 6.76 21.51
CA TYR A 49 1.19 5.39 21.68
C TYR A 49 2.55 5.17 21.03
N TYR A 50 2.69 5.62 19.79
CA TYR A 50 3.93 5.50 19.01
C TYR A 50 5.08 6.26 19.69
N GLN A 51 4.85 7.51 20.09
CA GLN A 51 5.86 8.34 20.75
C GLN A 51 6.33 7.80 22.10
N LYS A 52 5.56 6.94 22.75
CA LYS A 52 5.93 6.20 23.97
C LYS A 52 6.69 4.90 23.69
N GLY A 53 7.10 4.66 22.45
CA GLY A 53 7.81 3.45 22.04
C GLY A 53 6.89 2.28 21.70
N GLY A 54 5.60 2.54 21.44
CA GLY A 54 4.67 1.50 21.03
C GLY A 54 4.94 1.02 19.59
N VAL A 55 4.81 -0.29 19.38
CA VAL A 55 4.94 -0.91 18.05
C VAL A 55 3.66 -0.75 17.26
N MET A 56 3.76 -0.16 16.06
CA MET A 56 2.65 0.01 15.13
C MET A 56 2.80 -0.92 13.92
N LEU A 57 1.88 -1.87 13.79
CA LEU A 57 1.77 -2.72 12.60
C LEU A 57 0.68 -2.14 11.68
N CYS A 58 1.08 -1.66 10.51
CA CYS A 58 0.18 -1.07 9.54
C CYS A 58 -0.06 -2.02 8.36
N ASP A 59 -1.29 -2.49 8.18
CA ASP A 59 -1.72 -3.07 6.91
C ASP A 59 -2.05 -1.92 5.95
N ARG A 60 -1.12 -1.67 5.01
CA ARG A 60 -1.03 -0.49 4.15
C ARG A 60 -0.66 0.80 4.93
N TYR A 61 0.21 1.57 4.31
CA TYR A 61 0.65 2.87 4.80
C TYR A 61 0.94 3.80 3.61
N THR A 62 1.87 4.76 3.72
CA THR A 62 2.33 5.62 2.60
C THR A 62 2.75 4.80 1.38
N THR A 63 3.30 3.62 1.62
CA THR A 63 3.74 2.64 0.61
C THR A 63 2.65 2.27 -0.40
N SER A 64 1.37 2.24 0.02
CA SER A 64 0.25 1.99 -0.91
C SER A 64 0.11 3.07 -1.97
N ASN A 65 0.37 4.35 -1.64
CA ASN A 65 0.38 5.43 -2.63
C ASN A 65 1.52 5.25 -3.63
N ALA A 66 2.72 4.85 -3.18
CA ALA A 66 3.83 4.56 -4.08
C ALA A 66 3.46 3.48 -5.11
N VAL A 67 2.81 2.40 -4.67
CA VAL A 67 2.40 1.30 -5.54
C VAL A 67 1.26 1.69 -6.47
N HIS A 68 0.13 2.13 -5.92
CA HIS A 68 -1.11 2.33 -6.69
C HIS A 68 -1.09 3.61 -7.51
N GLN A 69 -0.59 4.70 -6.97
CA GLN A 69 -0.54 5.96 -7.70
C GLN A 69 0.73 6.06 -8.56
N GLY A 70 1.86 5.56 -8.05
CA GLY A 70 3.10 5.46 -8.83
C GLY A 70 2.97 4.55 -10.05
N GLY A 71 2.10 3.54 -10.02
CA GLY A 71 1.79 2.67 -11.15
C GLY A 71 1.12 3.37 -12.34
N LYS A 72 0.62 4.58 -12.16
CA LYS A 72 0.07 5.42 -13.24
C LYS A 72 1.16 6.15 -14.03
N LEU A 73 2.39 6.16 -13.54
CA LEU A 73 3.53 6.86 -14.10
C LEU A 73 4.62 5.86 -14.53
N GLN A 74 5.55 6.32 -15.38
CA GLN A 74 6.65 5.49 -15.88
C GLN A 74 7.96 6.28 -15.92
N GLY A 75 9.08 5.56 -15.84
CA GLY A 75 10.40 6.13 -16.01
C GLY A 75 10.70 7.24 -15.00
N GLN A 76 11.22 8.37 -15.50
CA GLN A 76 11.61 9.49 -14.66
C GLN A 76 10.45 10.11 -13.88
N ALA A 77 9.26 10.22 -14.50
CA ALA A 77 8.08 10.76 -13.82
C ALA A 77 7.66 9.91 -12.61
N GLN A 78 7.84 8.59 -12.68
CA GLN A 78 7.58 7.69 -11.55
C GLN A 78 8.62 7.89 -10.42
N ALA A 79 9.89 8.04 -10.76
CA ALA A 79 10.95 8.30 -9.77
C ALA A 79 10.76 9.67 -9.08
N GLU A 80 10.39 10.69 -9.84
CA GLU A 80 10.05 12.01 -9.30
C GLU A 80 8.83 11.95 -8.36
N PHE A 81 7.83 11.15 -8.72
CA PHE A 81 6.67 10.92 -7.86
C PHE A 81 7.06 10.21 -6.56
N PHE A 82 7.95 9.22 -6.59
CA PHE A 82 8.44 8.57 -5.38
C PHE A 82 9.16 9.55 -4.45
N THR A 83 10.02 10.40 -5.01
CA THR A 83 10.70 11.45 -4.25
C THR A 83 9.69 12.41 -3.62
N TRP A 84 8.75 12.91 -4.43
CA TRP A 84 7.71 13.83 -3.98
C TRP A 84 6.83 13.23 -2.88
N LEU A 85 6.44 11.97 -3.01
CA LEU A 85 5.59 11.29 -2.02
C LEU A 85 6.27 11.19 -0.66
N TYR A 86 7.56 10.88 -0.65
CA TYR A 86 8.37 10.82 0.56
C TYR A 86 8.50 12.19 1.22
N ASP A 87 8.83 13.22 0.43
CA ASP A 87 8.92 14.60 0.92
C ASP A 87 7.59 15.08 1.49
N LEU A 88 6.47 14.83 0.79
CA LEU A 88 5.16 15.22 1.26
C LEU A 88 4.81 14.58 2.61
N GLU A 89 4.83 13.24 2.68
CA GLU A 89 4.26 12.54 3.82
C GLU A 89 5.20 12.53 5.03
N TYR A 90 6.50 12.37 4.82
CA TYR A 90 7.44 12.27 5.94
C TYR A 90 8.08 13.61 6.31
N ASP A 91 8.49 14.39 5.33
CA ASP A 91 9.26 15.61 5.61
C ASP A 91 8.36 16.85 5.79
N LYS A 92 7.24 16.95 5.06
CA LYS A 92 6.30 18.08 5.18
C LYS A 92 5.18 17.83 6.17
N MET A 93 4.55 16.64 6.13
CA MET A 93 3.45 16.30 7.04
C MET A 93 3.96 15.71 8.36
N GLY A 94 5.22 15.30 8.45
CA GLY A 94 5.82 14.78 9.67
C GLY A 94 5.26 13.42 10.11
N LEU A 95 4.76 12.63 9.18
CA LEU A 95 4.37 11.25 9.46
C LEU A 95 5.60 10.40 9.78
N PRO A 96 5.53 9.45 10.73
CA PRO A 96 6.63 8.56 11.02
C PRO A 96 7.04 7.74 9.79
N LYS A 97 8.34 7.68 9.52
CA LYS A 97 8.88 6.72 8.53
C LYS A 97 8.80 5.33 9.13
N PRO A 98 8.38 4.31 8.36
CA PRO A 98 8.39 2.94 8.87
C PRO A 98 9.82 2.45 9.04
N ASP A 99 10.10 1.77 10.15
CA ASP A 99 11.40 1.14 10.43
C ASP A 99 11.60 -0.09 9.54
N LEU A 100 10.51 -0.80 9.22
CA LEU A 100 10.49 -1.96 8.34
C LEU A 100 9.28 -1.91 7.40
N VAL A 101 9.53 -2.18 6.13
CA VAL A 101 8.46 -2.39 5.14
C VAL A 101 8.60 -3.78 4.53
N LEU A 102 7.59 -4.60 4.71
CA LEU A 102 7.47 -5.92 4.10
C LEU A 102 6.45 -5.85 2.96
N CYS A 103 6.87 -6.19 1.75
CA CYS A 103 6.01 -6.20 0.57
C CYS A 103 5.81 -7.63 0.09
N LEU A 104 4.59 -8.13 0.17
CA LEU A 104 4.22 -9.45 -0.32
C LEU A 104 4.18 -9.46 -1.85
N ASP A 105 5.12 -10.15 -2.47
CA ASP A 105 5.17 -10.30 -3.93
C ASP A 105 4.35 -11.51 -4.38
N MET A 106 3.09 -11.25 -4.70
CA MET A 106 2.15 -12.23 -5.20
C MET A 106 2.04 -12.14 -6.73
N PRO A 107 2.25 -13.23 -7.49
CA PRO A 107 1.97 -13.26 -8.93
C PRO A 107 0.51 -12.88 -9.23
N THR A 108 0.31 -12.06 -10.25
CA THR A 108 -1.01 -11.50 -10.59
C THR A 108 -2.04 -12.59 -10.88
N GLU A 109 -1.60 -13.67 -11.56
CA GLU A 109 -2.45 -14.81 -11.91
C GLU A 109 -2.96 -15.55 -10.65
N LEU A 110 -2.09 -15.73 -9.64
CA LEU A 110 -2.47 -16.35 -8.38
C LEU A 110 -3.32 -15.43 -7.52
N ALA A 111 -3.04 -14.13 -7.53
CA ALA A 111 -3.86 -13.14 -6.85
C ALA A 111 -5.30 -13.14 -7.41
N HIS A 112 -5.45 -13.25 -8.73
CA HIS A 112 -6.75 -13.37 -9.38
C HIS A 112 -7.52 -14.62 -8.92
N LEU A 113 -6.88 -15.80 -8.94
CA LEU A 113 -7.47 -17.05 -8.49
C LEU A 113 -7.91 -17.01 -7.01
N LEU A 114 -7.09 -16.39 -6.15
CA LEU A 114 -7.45 -16.24 -4.73
C LEU A 114 -8.63 -15.29 -4.54
N ARG A 115 -8.72 -14.23 -5.33
CA ARG A 115 -9.84 -13.29 -5.30
C ARG A 115 -11.13 -13.94 -5.77
N GLU A 116 -11.12 -14.69 -6.88
CA GLU A 116 -12.29 -15.43 -7.35
C GLU A 116 -12.84 -16.38 -6.29
N LYS A 117 -11.95 -17.13 -5.61
CA LYS A 117 -12.36 -18.01 -4.50
C LYS A 117 -13.01 -17.24 -3.35
N ARG A 118 -12.50 -16.03 -3.02
CA ARG A 118 -13.06 -15.17 -1.97
C ARG A 118 -14.43 -14.62 -2.38
N ASP A 119 -14.56 -14.16 -3.62
CA ASP A 119 -15.81 -13.58 -4.14
C ASP A 119 -16.96 -14.59 -4.18
N THR A 120 -16.67 -15.87 -4.47
CA THR A 120 -17.67 -16.96 -4.39
C THR A 120 -18.14 -17.24 -2.96
N GLN A 121 -17.38 -16.81 -1.95
CA GLN A 121 -17.75 -16.91 -0.53
C GLN A 121 -18.48 -15.67 0.02
N GLY A 122 -18.79 -14.69 -0.84
CA GLY A 122 -19.56 -13.50 -0.47
C GLY A 122 -18.82 -12.48 0.38
N VAL A 123 -17.49 -12.49 0.38
CA VAL A 123 -16.66 -11.60 1.20
C VAL A 123 -16.04 -10.50 0.35
N GLY A 124 -16.58 -9.27 0.45
CA GLY A 124 -15.92 -8.02 0.12
C GLY A 124 -16.57 -7.15 -0.96
N ASP A 125 -16.68 -5.84 -0.67
CA ASP A 125 -16.96 -4.78 -1.64
C ASP A 125 -15.72 -4.54 -2.52
N ARG A 126 -15.96 -4.38 -3.82
CA ARG A 126 -14.90 -4.17 -4.82
C ARG A 126 -14.57 -2.70 -4.95
N ASP A 127 -13.30 -2.37 -4.70
CA ASP A 127 -12.72 -1.07 -5.00
C ASP A 127 -12.63 -0.85 -6.54
N ILE A 128 -12.73 0.40 -6.96
CA ILE A 128 -12.53 0.85 -8.35
C ILE A 128 -11.20 0.34 -8.96
N HIS A 129 -10.19 0.07 -8.12
CA HIS A 129 -8.88 -0.44 -8.53
C HIS A 129 -8.82 -1.95 -8.73
N GLU A 130 -9.81 -2.70 -8.21
CA GLU A 130 -9.82 -4.17 -8.31
C GLU A 130 -10.28 -4.68 -9.69
N HIS A 131 -10.86 -3.83 -10.52
CA HIS A 131 -11.50 -4.25 -11.78
C HIS A 131 -10.59 -4.30 -13.02
N ALA A 132 -9.38 -3.78 -12.94
CA ALA A 132 -8.51 -3.70 -14.12
C ALA A 132 -7.27 -4.59 -13.97
N GLU A 133 -7.26 -5.77 -14.61
CA GLU A 133 -6.12 -6.72 -14.58
C GLU A 133 -4.79 -6.05 -14.99
N ARG A 134 -4.81 -5.24 -16.04
CA ARG A 134 -3.62 -4.50 -16.50
C ARG A 134 -3.10 -3.54 -15.43
N TYR A 135 -4.00 -2.93 -14.69
CA TYR A 135 -3.65 -2.03 -13.59
C TYR A 135 -2.98 -2.80 -12.45
N LEU A 136 -3.53 -3.95 -12.05
CA LEU A 136 -2.96 -4.78 -10.99
C LEU A 136 -1.57 -5.33 -11.36
N ALA A 137 -1.39 -5.73 -12.62
CA ALA A 137 -0.09 -6.16 -13.11
C ALA A 137 0.96 -5.03 -13.01
N ARG A 138 0.59 -3.81 -13.40
CA ARG A 138 1.44 -2.61 -13.23
C ARG A 138 1.68 -2.29 -11.77
N CYS A 139 0.68 -2.42 -10.90
CA CYS A 139 0.88 -2.22 -9.45
C CYS A 139 1.92 -3.18 -8.89
N ARG A 140 1.91 -4.46 -9.30
CA ARG A 140 2.93 -5.43 -8.88
C ARG A 140 4.33 -5.04 -9.36
N GLU A 141 4.46 -4.66 -10.62
CA GLU A 141 5.73 -4.17 -11.17
C GLU A 141 6.20 -2.92 -10.43
N THR A 142 5.30 -1.97 -10.20
CA THR A 142 5.58 -0.75 -9.44
C THR A 142 5.98 -1.05 -8.00
N ALA A 143 5.36 -2.03 -7.35
CA ALA A 143 5.73 -2.45 -6.00
C ALA A 143 7.18 -2.93 -5.92
N ARG A 144 7.63 -3.70 -6.92
CA ARG A 144 9.02 -4.14 -7.03
C ARG A 144 9.99 -2.99 -7.29
N LEU A 145 9.60 -2.04 -8.15
CA LEU A 145 10.40 -0.83 -8.40
C LEU A 145 10.49 0.05 -7.15
N ALA A 146 9.35 0.28 -6.46
CA ALA A 146 9.30 1.02 -5.21
C ALA A 146 10.11 0.32 -4.10
N ALA A 147 10.01 -1.01 -3.99
CA ALA A 147 10.81 -1.78 -3.05
C ALA A 147 12.31 -1.58 -3.27
N LYS A 148 12.75 -1.62 -4.53
CA LYS A 148 14.16 -1.32 -4.88
C LYS A 148 14.54 0.14 -4.58
N TYR A 149 13.64 1.07 -4.86
CA TYR A 149 13.89 2.51 -4.68
C TYR A 149 14.01 2.89 -3.20
N TYR A 150 13.11 2.37 -2.37
CA TYR A 150 13.00 2.70 -0.95
C TYR A 150 13.69 1.69 -0.01
N GLY A 151 14.21 0.58 -0.52
CA GLY A 151 14.84 -0.45 0.29
C GLY A 151 13.86 -1.36 1.04
N TRP A 152 12.66 -1.61 0.50
CA TRP A 152 11.70 -2.53 1.14
C TRP A 152 12.13 -3.98 0.99
N THR A 153 11.76 -4.81 1.95
CA THR A 153 11.95 -6.26 1.89
C THR A 153 10.80 -6.90 1.12
N LEU A 154 11.15 -7.58 0.02
CA LEU A 154 10.18 -8.36 -0.76
C LEU A 154 10.06 -9.77 -0.19
N ILE A 155 8.85 -10.16 0.16
CA ILE A 155 8.51 -11.53 0.60
C ILE A 155 7.82 -12.23 -0.56
N SER A 156 8.48 -13.23 -1.15
CA SER A 156 7.87 -14.01 -2.22
C SER A 156 6.73 -14.87 -1.68
N CYS A 157 5.55 -14.75 -2.28
CA CYS A 157 4.41 -15.62 -1.96
C CYS A 157 4.46 -16.97 -2.69
N VAL A 158 5.46 -17.19 -3.56
CA VAL A 158 5.63 -18.45 -4.31
C VAL A 158 7.03 -19.02 -4.11
N LYS A 159 7.10 -20.36 -4.12
CA LYS A 159 8.34 -21.14 -4.11
C LYS A 159 8.18 -22.29 -5.08
N ASP A 160 9.17 -22.48 -5.95
CA ASP A 160 9.18 -23.55 -6.97
C ASP A 160 7.91 -23.58 -7.84
N GLY A 161 7.38 -22.39 -8.17
CA GLY A 161 6.17 -22.22 -8.98
C GLY A 161 4.84 -22.49 -8.24
N GLN A 162 4.89 -22.79 -6.95
CA GLN A 162 3.71 -23.07 -6.12
C GLN A 162 3.50 -21.97 -5.07
N LEU A 163 2.21 -21.75 -4.70
CA LEU A 163 1.87 -20.84 -3.62
C LEU A 163 2.40 -21.40 -2.30
N ARG A 164 3.10 -20.56 -1.56
CA ARG A 164 3.55 -20.89 -0.20
C ARG A 164 2.37 -20.92 0.76
N SER A 165 2.48 -21.70 1.83
CA SER A 165 1.49 -21.68 2.90
C SER A 165 1.50 -20.34 3.66
N ILE A 166 0.38 -20.04 4.31
CA ILE A 166 0.27 -18.84 5.17
C ILE A 166 1.29 -18.91 6.29
N GLU A 167 1.49 -20.09 6.87
CA GLU A 167 2.42 -20.34 7.97
C GLU A 167 3.87 -20.10 7.54
N ASP A 168 4.27 -20.58 6.35
CA ASP A 168 5.63 -20.40 5.82
C ASP A 168 5.93 -18.91 5.55
N ILE A 169 4.97 -18.18 4.98
CA ILE A 169 5.08 -16.73 4.78
C ILE A 169 5.12 -15.99 6.12
N HIS A 170 4.27 -16.39 7.08
CA HIS A 170 4.22 -15.83 8.42
C HIS A 170 5.56 -15.96 9.16
N GLU A 171 6.17 -17.15 9.12
CA GLU A 171 7.47 -17.39 9.78
C GLU A 171 8.59 -16.52 9.20
N GLU A 172 8.58 -16.27 7.89
CA GLU A 172 9.54 -15.35 7.27
C GLU A 172 9.30 -13.90 7.71
N ILE A 173 8.04 -13.44 7.70
CA ILE A 173 7.63 -12.12 8.17
C ILE A 173 8.02 -11.94 9.64
N TYR A 174 7.72 -12.92 10.50
CA TYR A 174 8.02 -12.87 11.93
C TYR A 174 9.51 -12.71 12.19
N ARG A 175 10.38 -13.43 11.47
CA ARG A 175 11.84 -13.28 11.60
C ARG A 175 12.33 -11.89 11.26
N HIS A 176 11.78 -11.26 10.21
CA HIS A 176 12.13 -9.88 9.88
C HIS A 176 11.69 -8.88 10.95
N ILE A 177 10.48 -9.07 11.49
CA ILE A 177 9.97 -8.19 12.56
C ILE A 177 10.77 -8.36 13.83
N ALA A 178 11.06 -9.61 14.24
CA ALA A 178 11.84 -9.88 15.43
C ALA A 178 13.24 -9.24 15.35
N ALA A 179 13.93 -9.41 14.22
CA ALA A 179 15.24 -8.78 14.01
C ALA A 179 15.16 -7.24 14.08
N CYS A 180 14.11 -6.63 13.50
CA CYS A 180 13.92 -5.17 13.55
C CYS A 180 13.62 -4.63 14.96
N LEU A 181 13.08 -5.45 15.86
CA LEU A 181 12.77 -5.05 17.24
C LEU A 181 13.95 -5.28 18.20
N GLU A 182 14.96 -6.04 17.80
CA GLU A 182 16.18 -6.29 18.58
C GLU A 182 17.27 -5.23 18.34
N ASP A 183 17.21 -4.50 17.21
CA ASP A 183 18.10 -3.39 16.84
C ASP A 183 17.67 -2.07 17.51
#